data_a82b11a65eab7cd4b672478889f0f015
#
_entry.id   a82b11a65eab7cd4b672478889f0f015
#
_cell.length_a   1.000
_cell.length_b   1.000
_cell.length_c   1.000
_cell.angle_alpha   90.00
_cell.angle_beta   90.00
_cell.angle_gamma   90.00
#
_symmetry.space_group_name_H-M   'P 1'
#
loop_
_entity.id
_entity.type
_entity.pdbx_description
1 polymer ?
#
loop_
_entity_poly.entity_id
_entity_poly.type
_entity_poly.pdbx_seq_one_letter_code
_entity_poly.pdbx_strand_id
1 'polypeptide(L)'
;MKDLIQWEAVKWPDDMAPSRCPIHFTNERQVAASSKTIWSLLTDPYAWPHFYPGVEQAPSLQGSNSLSLGVRFETKLAGQQVLASVQEFEPLTRIAWYGGPIDSEESKAYHAWIITPTPSGCHLRTEETMRGPLWIELAKKAPDAFWLTHEKLLASLANIAEERTNHRNEEETDK
;
A
#
# COMPACT_ATOMS: atom_id res chain seq x y z
N MET A 1 -3.90 30.42 -7.46
CA MET A 1 -4.78 29.52 -6.70
C MET A 1 -4.08 28.18 -6.67
N LYS A 2 -3.67 27.68 -5.48
CA LYS A 2 -3.18 26.30 -5.38
C LYS A 2 -4.42 25.43 -5.60
N ASP A 3 -4.43 24.63 -6.66
CA ASP A 3 -5.43 23.60 -6.85
C ASP A 3 -5.36 22.69 -5.64
N LEU A 4 -6.39 22.77 -4.79
CA LEU A 4 -6.55 21.85 -3.67
C LEU A 4 -6.82 20.49 -4.30
N ILE A 5 -5.82 19.61 -4.28
CA ILE A 5 -6.00 18.21 -4.67
C ILE A 5 -7.11 17.65 -3.77
N GLN A 6 -8.26 17.35 -4.36
CA GLN A 6 -9.34 16.73 -3.63
C GLN A 6 -9.03 15.24 -3.52
N TRP A 7 -8.56 14.82 -2.34
CA TRP A 7 -8.25 13.43 -2.06
C TRP A 7 -9.52 12.60 -1.99
N GLU A 8 -9.53 11.45 -2.67
CA GLU A 8 -10.52 10.44 -2.37
C GLU A 8 -10.34 9.95 -0.93
N ALA A 9 -11.43 9.89 -0.18
CA ALA A 9 -11.40 9.41 1.19
C ALA A 9 -11.33 7.89 1.23
N VAL A 10 -10.56 7.34 2.18
CA VAL A 10 -10.57 5.92 2.51
C VAL A 10 -11.94 5.53 3.06
N LYS A 11 -12.49 4.42 2.61
CA LYS A 11 -13.76 3.85 3.12
C LYS A 11 -13.46 2.95 4.34
N TRP A 12 -13.11 3.59 5.45
CA TRP A 12 -12.77 2.87 6.67
C TRP A 12 -13.88 1.95 7.15
N PRO A 13 -13.59 0.67 7.45
CA PRO A 13 -14.48 -0.13 8.28
C PRO A 13 -14.68 0.54 9.65
N ASP A 14 -15.87 0.42 10.23
CA ASP A 14 -16.21 1.08 11.50
C ASP A 14 -15.20 0.80 12.61
N ASP A 15 -14.70 -0.44 12.70
CA ASP A 15 -13.74 -0.88 13.72
C ASP A 15 -12.29 -0.45 13.42
N MET A 16 -12.02 0.04 12.19
CA MET A 16 -10.72 0.51 11.75
C MET A 16 -10.68 2.01 11.45
N ALA A 17 -11.74 2.74 11.76
CA ALA A 17 -11.73 4.19 11.61
C ALA A 17 -10.59 4.83 12.44
N PRO A 18 -9.90 5.88 11.94
CA PRO A 18 -8.80 6.54 12.66
C PRO A 18 -9.15 6.95 14.09
N SER A 19 -10.40 7.35 14.34
CA SER A 19 -10.88 7.71 15.68
C SER A 19 -11.02 6.52 16.65
N ARG A 20 -10.95 5.28 16.15
CA ARG A 20 -11.08 4.05 16.94
C ARG A 20 -9.79 3.26 17.06
N CYS A 21 -8.78 3.62 16.29
CA CYS A 21 -7.50 2.93 16.28
C CYS A 21 -6.45 3.73 17.03
N PRO A 22 -5.66 3.09 17.93
CA PRO A 22 -4.59 3.77 18.66
C PRO A 22 -3.40 4.16 17.76
N ILE A 23 -3.30 3.57 16.58
CA ILE A 23 -2.24 3.88 15.63
C ILE A 23 -2.90 4.27 14.31
N HIS A 24 -2.54 5.45 13.81
CA HIS A 24 -2.90 5.96 12.50
C HIS A 24 -1.77 6.83 11.96
N PHE A 25 -1.38 6.60 10.72
CA PHE A 25 -0.39 7.41 10.04
C PHE A 25 -0.68 7.51 8.55
N THR A 26 -0.10 8.53 7.94
CA THR A 26 -0.23 8.84 6.52
C THR A 26 1.15 9.15 5.96
N ASN A 27 1.45 8.61 4.79
CA ASN A 27 2.62 8.94 4.01
C ASN A 27 2.20 9.30 2.59
N GLU A 28 2.89 10.24 1.97
CA GLU A 28 2.53 10.70 0.63
C GLU A 28 3.75 11.11 -0.18
N ARG A 29 3.67 10.97 -1.51
CA ARG A 29 4.76 11.28 -2.42
C ARG A 29 4.24 11.65 -3.81
N GLN A 30 4.84 12.67 -4.42
CA GLN A 30 4.71 12.91 -5.85
C GLN A 30 5.62 11.92 -6.60
N VAL A 31 5.08 11.27 -7.63
CA VAL A 31 5.76 10.24 -8.44
C VAL A 31 5.70 10.63 -9.92
N ALA A 32 6.85 10.60 -10.61
CA ALA A 32 6.94 10.88 -12.04
C ALA A 32 6.61 9.63 -12.89
N ALA A 33 5.53 8.94 -12.51
CA ALA A 33 4.99 7.80 -13.24
C ALA A 33 3.45 7.85 -13.24
N SER A 34 2.84 7.24 -14.25
CA SER A 34 1.38 7.25 -14.38
C SER A 34 0.70 6.43 -13.28
N SER A 35 -0.57 6.78 -12.97
CA SER A 35 -1.43 5.97 -12.10
C SER A 35 -1.51 4.52 -12.56
N LYS A 36 -1.48 4.27 -13.87
CA LYS A 36 -1.49 2.91 -14.45
C LYS A 36 -0.23 2.12 -14.07
N THR A 37 0.93 2.76 -14.07
CA THR A 37 2.20 2.12 -13.69
C THR A 37 2.20 1.76 -12.21
N ILE A 38 1.80 2.68 -11.33
CA ILE A 38 1.65 2.43 -9.89
C ILE A 38 0.63 1.32 -9.63
N TRP A 39 -0.55 1.41 -10.25
CA TRP A 39 -1.61 0.40 -10.10
C TRP A 39 -1.15 -1.00 -10.48
N SER A 40 -0.43 -1.12 -11.61
CA SER A 40 0.09 -2.42 -12.06
C SER A 40 1.09 -3.05 -11.07
N LEU A 41 1.88 -2.23 -10.38
CA LEU A 41 2.81 -2.69 -9.35
C LEU A 41 2.08 -3.12 -8.07
N LEU A 42 1.11 -2.32 -7.61
CA LEU A 42 0.35 -2.61 -6.38
C LEU A 42 -0.54 -3.86 -6.52
N THR A 43 -1.11 -4.09 -7.70
CA THR A 43 -2.03 -5.22 -7.94
C THR A 43 -1.36 -6.49 -8.41
N ASP A 44 -0.08 -6.44 -8.75
CA ASP A 44 0.74 -7.61 -9.09
C ASP A 44 1.50 -8.12 -7.84
N PRO A 45 1.06 -9.24 -7.23
CA PRO A 45 1.71 -9.78 -6.04
C PRO A 45 3.18 -10.18 -6.29
N TYR A 46 3.53 -10.54 -7.53
CA TYR A 46 4.91 -10.90 -7.88
C TYR A 46 5.86 -9.70 -7.93
N ALA A 47 5.33 -8.48 -8.02
CA ALA A 47 6.13 -7.26 -7.94
C ALA A 47 6.52 -6.87 -6.49
N TRP A 48 5.75 -7.31 -5.48
CA TRP A 48 5.91 -6.87 -4.09
C TRP A 48 7.29 -7.12 -3.49
N PRO A 49 7.95 -8.26 -3.70
CA PRO A 49 9.31 -8.47 -3.18
C PRO A 49 10.35 -7.45 -3.66
N HIS A 50 10.07 -6.76 -4.75
CA HIS A 50 11.01 -5.79 -5.33
C HIS A 50 10.88 -4.39 -4.71
N PHE A 51 9.75 -4.07 -4.08
CA PHE A 51 9.54 -2.73 -3.52
C PHE A 51 8.98 -2.71 -2.09
N TYR A 52 8.36 -3.80 -1.62
CA TYR A 52 7.69 -3.81 -0.31
C TYR A 52 8.69 -4.24 0.78
N PRO A 53 9.14 -3.33 1.68
CA PRO A 53 10.10 -3.67 2.73
C PRO A 53 9.60 -4.81 3.61
N GLY A 54 10.42 -5.83 3.78
CA GLY A 54 10.10 -7.01 4.61
C GLY A 54 9.24 -8.07 3.92
N VAL A 55 8.84 -7.88 2.67
CA VAL A 55 8.22 -8.92 1.83
C VAL A 55 9.30 -9.59 0.99
N GLU A 56 9.68 -10.81 1.34
CA GLU A 56 10.75 -11.57 0.67
C GLU A 56 10.24 -12.43 -0.48
N GLN A 57 8.97 -12.80 -0.44
CA GLN A 57 8.31 -13.67 -1.43
C GLN A 57 6.97 -13.09 -1.83
N ALA A 58 6.55 -13.35 -3.06
CA ALA A 58 5.24 -12.95 -3.55
C ALA A 58 4.13 -13.47 -2.63
N PRO A 59 3.12 -12.65 -2.30
CA PRO A 59 1.96 -13.10 -1.56
C PRO A 59 1.25 -14.27 -2.21
N SER A 60 0.80 -15.23 -1.42
CA SER A 60 -0.04 -16.34 -1.87
C SER A 60 -1.50 -15.91 -1.92
N LEU A 61 -2.11 -15.90 -3.10
CA LEU A 61 -3.51 -15.53 -3.29
C LEU A 61 -4.42 -16.75 -3.20
N GLN A 62 -5.55 -16.61 -2.49
CA GLN A 62 -6.54 -17.67 -2.39
C GLN A 62 -7.55 -17.56 -3.55
N GLY A 63 -7.52 -18.56 -4.45
CA GLY A 63 -8.49 -18.67 -5.54
C GLY A 63 -8.36 -17.65 -6.68
N SER A 64 -7.21 -16.96 -6.78
CA SER A 64 -6.96 -15.96 -7.82
C SER A 64 -5.48 -15.88 -8.17
N ASN A 65 -5.17 -15.32 -9.35
CA ASN A 65 -3.80 -15.03 -9.79
C ASN A 65 -3.47 -13.52 -9.71
N SER A 66 -4.45 -12.68 -9.35
CA SER A 66 -4.30 -11.24 -9.22
C SER A 66 -5.16 -10.70 -8.08
N LEU A 67 -4.77 -9.56 -7.52
CA LEU A 67 -5.59 -8.88 -6.53
C LEU A 67 -6.85 -8.31 -7.17
N SER A 68 -7.97 -8.50 -6.48
CA SER A 68 -9.27 -7.90 -6.80
C SER A 68 -10.12 -7.86 -5.53
N LEU A 69 -11.27 -7.19 -5.57
CA LEU A 69 -12.16 -7.06 -4.41
C LEU A 69 -12.50 -8.45 -3.81
N GLY A 70 -12.34 -8.58 -2.51
CA GLY A 70 -12.63 -9.80 -1.75
C GLY A 70 -11.53 -10.88 -1.80
N VAL A 71 -10.52 -10.76 -2.66
CA VAL A 71 -9.41 -11.73 -2.69
C VAL A 71 -8.67 -11.70 -1.37
N ARG A 72 -8.44 -12.89 -0.82
CA ARG A 72 -7.61 -13.10 0.37
C ARG A 72 -6.20 -13.49 -0.05
N PHE A 73 -5.24 -12.99 0.70
CA PHE A 73 -3.83 -13.31 0.46
C PHE A 73 -3.06 -13.49 1.77
N GLU A 74 -2.06 -14.33 1.72
CA GLU A 74 -1.11 -14.53 2.79
C GLU A 74 0.25 -14.01 2.37
N THR A 75 0.92 -13.30 3.27
CA THR A 75 2.28 -12.82 3.07
C THR A 75 3.07 -12.90 4.37
N LYS A 76 4.38 -12.94 4.26
CA LYS A 76 5.27 -12.79 5.39
C LYS A 76 5.81 -11.36 5.39
N LEU A 77 5.49 -10.60 6.42
CA LEU A 77 5.90 -9.21 6.58
C LEU A 77 6.67 -9.05 7.89
N ALA A 78 7.92 -8.59 7.82
CA ALA A 78 8.79 -8.42 8.98
C ALA A 78 8.83 -9.64 9.93
N GLY A 79 8.86 -10.83 9.35
CA GLY A 79 8.88 -12.10 10.10
C GLY A 79 7.52 -12.62 10.57
N GLN A 80 6.45 -11.83 10.44
CA GLN A 80 5.09 -12.21 10.82
C GLN A 80 4.32 -12.77 9.62
N GLN A 81 3.64 -13.91 9.80
CA GLN A 81 2.67 -14.40 8.83
C GLN A 81 1.39 -13.56 8.94
N VAL A 82 1.01 -12.92 7.85
CA VAL A 82 -0.14 -12.02 7.77
C VAL A 82 -1.16 -12.60 6.81
N LEU A 83 -2.42 -12.63 7.22
CA LEU A 83 -3.57 -12.91 6.38
C LEU A 83 -4.35 -11.61 6.17
N ALA A 84 -4.61 -11.27 4.93
CA ALA A 84 -5.37 -10.07 4.57
C ALA A 84 -6.40 -10.35 3.48
N SER A 85 -7.37 -9.45 3.34
CA SER A 85 -8.36 -9.47 2.28
C SER A 85 -8.54 -8.07 1.69
N VAL A 86 -8.68 -7.99 0.38
CA VAL A 86 -8.93 -6.73 -0.34
C VAL A 86 -10.34 -6.26 -0.05
N GLN A 87 -10.47 -5.05 0.49
CA GLN A 87 -11.74 -4.44 0.92
C GLN A 87 -12.19 -3.29 0.00
N GLU A 88 -11.23 -2.61 -0.63
CA GLU A 88 -11.49 -1.58 -1.63
C GLU A 88 -10.70 -1.91 -2.89
N PHE A 89 -11.31 -1.74 -4.05
CA PHE A 89 -10.67 -1.98 -5.34
C PHE A 89 -11.32 -1.10 -6.41
N GLU A 90 -10.84 0.15 -6.50
CA GLU A 90 -11.25 1.13 -7.49
C GLU A 90 -10.10 1.31 -8.49
N PRO A 91 -10.20 0.76 -9.70
CA PRO A 91 -9.09 0.73 -10.64
C PRO A 91 -8.41 2.09 -10.84
N LEU A 92 -7.09 2.10 -10.77
CA LEU A 92 -6.19 3.25 -10.95
C LEU A 92 -6.27 4.34 -9.87
N THR A 93 -7.19 4.24 -8.91
CA THR A 93 -7.41 5.30 -7.91
C THR A 93 -7.27 4.84 -6.47
N ARG A 94 -7.80 3.65 -6.11
CA ARG A 94 -7.78 3.21 -4.71
C ARG A 94 -7.80 1.70 -4.57
N ILE A 95 -6.92 1.19 -3.70
CA ILE A 95 -6.96 -0.19 -3.21
C ILE A 95 -6.69 -0.19 -1.71
N ALA A 96 -7.41 -1.02 -0.97
CA ALA A 96 -7.17 -1.21 0.44
C ALA A 96 -7.39 -2.66 0.86
N TRP A 97 -6.68 -3.09 1.89
CA TRP A 97 -6.84 -4.41 2.49
C TRP A 97 -6.90 -4.35 4.00
N TYR A 98 -7.66 -5.27 4.55
CA TYR A 98 -7.84 -5.50 5.97
C TYR A 98 -7.23 -6.84 6.34
N GLY A 99 -6.46 -6.87 7.41
CA GLY A 99 -5.85 -8.11 7.87
C GLY A 99 -5.04 -7.96 9.14
N GLY A 100 -4.22 -8.98 9.40
CA GLY A 100 -3.33 -8.97 10.55
C GLY A 100 -2.57 -10.28 10.68
N PRO A 101 -1.71 -10.39 11.69
CA PRO A 101 -0.97 -11.62 11.98
C PRO A 101 -1.91 -12.80 12.22
N ILE A 102 -1.56 -13.96 11.69
CA ILE A 102 -2.36 -15.18 11.84
C ILE A 102 -2.45 -15.59 13.31
N ASP A 103 -1.37 -15.38 14.05
CA ASP A 103 -1.25 -15.76 15.45
C ASP A 103 -1.85 -14.74 16.45
N SER A 104 -2.47 -13.66 15.95
CA SER A 104 -3.05 -12.60 16.79
C SER A 104 -4.37 -12.10 16.21
N GLU A 105 -5.46 -12.76 16.57
CA GLU A 105 -6.80 -12.38 16.09
C GLU A 105 -7.22 -10.95 16.51
N GLU A 106 -6.72 -10.45 17.62
CA GLU A 106 -7.04 -9.11 18.14
C GLU A 106 -6.24 -8.01 17.42
N SER A 107 -5.10 -8.35 16.81
CA SER A 107 -4.23 -7.38 16.12
C SER A 107 -4.60 -7.28 14.66
N LYS A 108 -5.18 -6.15 14.28
CA LYS A 108 -5.66 -5.86 12.92
C LYS A 108 -5.05 -4.56 12.40
N ALA A 109 -4.92 -4.51 11.08
CA ALA A 109 -4.52 -3.34 10.31
C ALA A 109 -5.45 -3.14 9.11
N TYR A 110 -5.67 -1.90 8.75
CA TYR A 110 -6.31 -1.52 7.50
C TYR A 110 -5.37 -0.59 6.74
N HIS A 111 -4.88 -1.06 5.60
CA HIS A 111 -3.90 -0.36 4.81
C HIS A 111 -4.51 0.05 3.47
N ALA A 112 -4.58 1.34 3.21
CA ALA A 112 -5.16 1.93 2.01
C ALA A 112 -4.10 2.66 1.17
N TRP A 113 -4.25 2.57 -0.14
CA TRP A 113 -3.49 3.26 -1.16
C TRP A 113 -4.41 4.13 -2.00
N ILE A 114 -4.05 5.38 -2.18
CA ILE A 114 -4.80 6.36 -2.97
C ILE A 114 -3.84 6.92 -4.03
N ILE A 115 -4.27 6.88 -5.28
CA ILE A 115 -3.51 7.33 -6.43
C ILE A 115 -4.28 8.46 -7.10
N THR A 116 -3.74 9.67 -7.11
CA THR A 116 -4.36 10.83 -7.74
C THR A 116 -3.53 11.26 -8.95
N PRO A 117 -4.07 11.20 -10.17
CA PRO A 117 -3.36 11.65 -11.37
C PRO A 117 -2.95 13.13 -11.26
N THR A 118 -1.77 13.46 -11.78
CA THR A 118 -1.27 14.83 -11.92
C THR A 118 -0.72 15.05 -13.32
N PRO A 119 -0.50 16.29 -13.77
CA PRO A 119 0.07 16.57 -15.09
C PRO A 119 1.45 15.94 -15.31
N SER A 120 2.23 15.70 -14.26
CA SER A 120 3.59 15.15 -14.31
C SER A 120 3.70 13.71 -13.82
N GLY A 121 2.60 13.00 -13.64
CA GLY A 121 2.59 11.63 -13.14
C GLY A 121 1.42 11.35 -12.22
N CYS A 122 1.67 11.04 -10.96
CA CYS A 122 0.60 10.91 -9.95
C CYS A 122 1.10 11.30 -8.57
N HIS A 123 0.17 11.65 -7.71
CA HIS A 123 0.40 11.77 -6.28
C HIS A 123 -0.06 10.48 -5.61
N LEU A 124 0.85 9.83 -4.90
CA LEU A 124 0.62 8.58 -4.20
C LEU A 124 0.53 8.87 -2.71
N ARG A 125 -0.54 8.37 -2.09
CA ARG A 125 -0.76 8.44 -0.65
C ARG A 125 -1.07 7.06 -0.11
N THR A 126 -0.52 6.73 1.05
CA THR A 126 -0.90 5.56 1.82
C THR A 126 -1.34 5.97 3.21
N GLU A 127 -2.40 5.35 3.69
CA GLU A 127 -2.89 5.49 5.06
C GLU A 127 -3.04 4.13 5.70
N GLU A 128 -2.63 4.01 6.94
CA GLU A 128 -2.81 2.79 7.71
C GLU A 128 -3.32 3.09 9.11
N THR A 129 -4.29 2.29 9.54
CA THR A 129 -4.73 2.21 10.92
C THR A 129 -4.43 0.83 11.49
N MET A 130 -4.05 0.80 12.76
CA MET A 130 -3.74 -0.46 13.45
C MET A 130 -4.33 -0.47 14.85
N ARG A 131 -4.75 -1.66 15.30
CA ARG A 131 -5.23 -1.91 16.65
C ARG A 131 -4.81 -3.28 17.13
N GLY A 132 -4.84 -3.48 18.44
CA GLY A 132 -4.50 -4.74 19.07
C GLY A 132 -3.12 -4.77 19.72
N PRO A 133 -2.89 -5.76 20.60
CA PRO A 133 -1.74 -5.76 21.51
C PRO A 133 -0.40 -5.80 20.78
N LEU A 134 -0.27 -6.58 19.71
CA LEU A 134 1.00 -6.70 19.00
C LEU A 134 1.46 -5.35 18.45
N TRP A 135 0.57 -4.63 17.75
CA TRP A 135 0.93 -3.35 17.12
C TRP A 135 1.23 -2.28 18.17
N ILE A 136 0.48 -2.26 19.26
CA ILE A 136 0.70 -1.34 20.39
C ILE A 136 2.07 -1.58 21.03
N GLU A 137 2.45 -2.83 21.26
CA GLU A 137 3.77 -3.16 21.80
C GLU A 137 4.92 -2.78 20.86
N LEU A 138 4.76 -3.02 19.56
CA LEU A 138 5.75 -2.60 18.56
C LEU A 138 5.88 -1.08 18.49
N ALA A 139 4.77 -0.35 18.50
CA ALA A 139 4.76 1.12 18.50
C ALA A 139 5.43 1.70 19.75
N LYS A 140 5.25 1.10 20.94
CA LYS A 140 5.94 1.52 22.16
C LYS A 140 7.44 1.33 22.07
N LYS A 141 7.91 0.23 21.46
CA LYS A 141 9.35 -0.07 21.31
C LYS A 141 10.03 0.81 20.26
N ALA A 142 9.32 1.16 19.19
CA ALA A 142 9.85 1.97 18.10
C ALA A 142 8.71 2.85 17.51
N PRO A 143 8.42 4.01 18.13
CA PRO A 143 7.25 4.84 17.78
C PRO A 143 7.17 5.25 16.32
N ASP A 144 8.29 5.50 15.67
CA ASP A 144 8.34 5.97 14.28
C ASP A 144 8.52 4.83 13.25
N ALA A 145 8.65 3.56 13.70
CA ALA A 145 9.04 2.46 12.83
C ALA A 145 8.02 2.21 11.72
N PHE A 146 6.74 2.30 12.00
CA PHE A 146 5.69 2.10 11.00
C PHE A 146 5.72 3.20 9.95
N TRP A 147 5.76 4.45 10.38
CA TRP A 147 5.84 5.60 9.47
C TRP A 147 7.10 5.55 8.60
N LEU A 148 8.26 5.29 9.18
CA LEU A 148 9.54 5.17 8.47
C LEU A 148 9.54 4.00 7.47
N THR A 149 8.89 2.88 7.81
CA THR A 149 8.76 1.74 6.89
C THR A 149 7.92 2.11 5.68
N HIS A 150 6.84 2.88 5.85
CA HIS A 150 5.99 3.36 4.76
C HIS A 150 6.68 4.43 3.91
N GLU A 151 7.52 5.28 4.49
CA GLU A 151 8.38 6.18 3.71
C GLU A 151 9.31 5.41 2.76
N LYS A 152 9.95 4.34 3.26
CA LYS A 152 10.79 3.46 2.43
C LYS A 152 9.97 2.73 1.37
N LEU A 153 8.78 2.27 1.72
CA LEU A 153 7.86 1.60 0.81
C LEU A 153 7.46 2.52 -0.35
N LEU A 154 7.02 3.75 -0.05
CA LEU A 154 6.69 4.75 -1.06
C LEU A 154 7.88 5.10 -1.94
N ALA A 155 9.07 5.28 -1.37
CA ALA A 155 10.27 5.57 -2.11
C ALA A 155 10.65 4.44 -3.06
N SER A 156 10.61 3.19 -2.59
CA SER A 156 10.93 2.01 -3.42
C SER A 156 9.94 1.81 -4.55
N LEU A 157 8.64 1.96 -4.27
CA LEU A 157 7.59 1.86 -5.29
C LEU A 157 7.72 2.96 -6.35
N ALA A 158 7.98 4.20 -5.91
CA ALA A 158 8.19 5.33 -6.81
C ALA A 158 9.39 5.11 -7.74
N ASN A 159 10.53 4.70 -7.20
CA ASN A 159 11.75 4.44 -7.97
C ASN A 159 11.50 3.41 -9.08
N ILE A 160 10.89 2.27 -8.76
CA ILE A 160 10.60 1.23 -9.76
C ILE A 160 9.60 1.72 -10.81
N ALA A 161 8.59 2.49 -10.40
CA ALA A 161 7.61 3.03 -11.33
C ALA A 161 8.21 4.05 -12.29
N GLU A 162 9.10 4.91 -11.81
CA GLU A 162 9.82 5.91 -12.60
C GLU A 162 10.82 5.27 -13.57
N GLU A 163 11.58 4.26 -13.13
CA GLU A 163 12.45 3.46 -13.99
C GLU A 163 11.70 2.81 -15.15
N ARG A 164 10.54 2.16 -14.86
CA ARG A 164 9.69 1.57 -15.90
C ARG A 164 9.15 2.59 -16.89
N THR A 165 8.89 3.81 -16.43
CA THR A 165 8.40 4.90 -17.28
C THR A 165 9.52 5.39 -18.22
N ASN A 166 10.74 5.56 -17.71
CA ASN A 166 11.89 6.02 -18.47
C ASN A 166 12.27 5.02 -19.58
N HIS A 167 12.37 3.73 -19.25
CA HIS A 167 12.67 2.69 -20.25
C HIS A 167 11.65 2.65 -21.40
N ARG A 168 10.36 2.83 -21.09
CA ARG A 168 9.31 2.86 -22.12
C ARG A 168 9.47 4.06 -23.06
N ASN A 169 9.80 5.23 -22.51
CA ASN A 169 10.01 6.44 -23.30
C ASN A 169 11.23 6.32 -24.23
N GLU A 170 12.31 5.65 -23.79
CA GLU A 170 13.49 5.37 -24.58
C GLU A 170 13.17 4.44 -25.76
N GLU A 171 12.41 3.37 -25.54
CA GLU A 171 11.99 2.44 -26.60
C GLU A 171 11.04 3.07 -27.64
N GLU A 172 10.27 4.10 -27.26
CA GLU A 172 9.39 4.84 -28.18
C GLU A 172 10.13 5.90 -29.00
N THR A 173 11.26 6.41 -28.50
CA THR A 173 12.10 7.39 -29.22
C THR A 173 13.04 6.76 -30.24
N ASP A 174 13.35 5.48 -30.11
CA ASP A 174 14.24 4.74 -31.01
C ASP A 174 13.50 4.08 -32.21
N LYS A 175 12.20 4.36 -32.36
CA LYS A 175 11.37 3.89 -33.48
C LYS A 175 10.96 5.00 -34.43
#